data_20ce5b9dc39e98f56697e57d94e5c635
#
_entry.id   20ce5b9dc39e98f56697e57d94e5c635
#
_cell.length_a   1.000
_cell.length_b   1.000
_cell.length_c   1.000
_cell.angle_alpha   90.00
_cell.angle_beta   90.00
_cell.angle_gamma   90.00
#
_symmetry.space_group_name_H-M   'P 1'
#
loop_
_entity.id
_entity.type
_entity.pdbx_description
1 polymer ?
#
loop_
_entity_poly.entity_id
_entity_poly.type
_entity_poly.pdbx_seq_one_letter_code
_entity_poly.pdbx_strand_id
1 'polypeptide(L)'
;MKERIIEKLTENTSLTIMDLNDKLGLVTIDEYQRLESELDKLVSDGVIYYSDKKKKYLLLENSHLVKGRLILNEKGFGFIEIGKDVKDVYVNEKNINDAVDGDLVLFEYLNKDKERPEGRIIKVIKRNFDPIVGEVIVIDGNYFVRPDRKGADIYIPRDKLGGAVEGHKVVVTPLKDGKRIGEITKIIGHKNDVGIDILSFVYEYNFRPEFPNEVMDELEDIPLFLDEEEINKELSLGRRDLRDREIF
;
A
#
# COMPACT_ATOMS: atom_id res chain seq x y z
N MET A 1 13.39 -16.06 -17.77
CA MET A 1 12.14 -15.82 -18.54
C MET A 1 11.96 -14.31 -18.79
N LYS A 2 11.95 -13.50 -17.76
CA LYS A 2 11.75 -12.03 -17.82
C LYS A 2 12.56 -11.32 -18.91
N GLU A 3 13.89 -11.48 -18.91
CA GLU A 3 14.78 -10.82 -19.88
C GLU A 3 14.46 -11.19 -21.32
N ARG A 4 14.18 -12.47 -21.57
CA ARG A 4 13.80 -12.97 -22.91
C ARG A 4 12.47 -12.39 -23.40
N ILE A 5 11.48 -12.21 -22.49
CA ILE A 5 10.20 -11.56 -22.82
C ILE A 5 10.43 -10.10 -23.20
N ILE A 6 11.21 -9.37 -22.40
CA ILE A 6 11.55 -7.95 -22.65
C ILE A 6 12.27 -7.81 -23.99
N GLU A 7 13.26 -8.65 -24.25
CA GLU A 7 13.99 -8.69 -25.54
C GLU A 7 13.03 -8.85 -26.73
N LYS A 8 12.11 -9.84 -26.66
CA LYS A 8 11.15 -10.06 -27.75
C LYS A 8 10.15 -8.91 -27.92
N LEU A 9 9.77 -8.21 -26.83
CA LEU A 9 8.93 -7.03 -26.91
C LEU A 9 9.71 -5.77 -27.35
N THR A 10 11.03 -5.72 -27.17
CA THR A 10 11.87 -4.67 -27.72
C THR A 10 12.03 -4.81 -29.24
N GLU A 11 12.22 -6.04 -29.72
CA GLU A 11 12.29 -6.37 -31.16
C GLU A 11 10.94 -6.14 -31.89
N ASN A 12 9.84 -6.20 -31.17
CA ASN A 12 8.49 -6.14 -31.72
C ASN A 12 7.63 -5.16 -30.92
N THR A 13 6.95 -4.24 -31.56
CA THR A 13 6.15 -3.20 -30.93
C THR A 13 5.06 -3.76 -29.99
N SER A 14 4.45 -4.89 -30.33
CA SER A 14 3.47 -5.58 -29.50
C SER A 14 3.28 -7.02 -29.96
N LEU A 15 3.09 -7.96 -29.01
CA LEU A 15 2.93 -9.39 -29.27
C LEU A 15 1.75 -9.94 -28.46
N THR A 16 1.06 -10.94 -29.03
CA THR A 16 0.12 -11.76 -28.25
C THR A 16 0.89 -12.77 -27.38
N ILE A 17 0.22 -13.41 -26.43
CA ILE A 17 0.85 -14.48 -25.64
C ILE A 17 1.28 -15.65 -26.54
N MET A 18 0.51 -15.95 -27.59
CA MET A 18 0.87 -16.99 -28.57
C MET A 18 2.12 -16.60 -29.36
N ASP A 19 2.19 -15.37 -29.85
CA ASP A 19 3.40 -14.88 -30.54
C ASP A 19 4.65 -14.97 -29.64
N LEU A 20 4.49 -14.63 -28.35
CA LEU A 20 5.57 -14.74 -27.36
C LEU A 20 5.96 -16.19 -27.12
N ASN A 21 5.00 -17.10 -26.97
CA ASN A 21 5.23 -18.53 -26.81
C ASN A 21 6.07 -19.09 -27.97
N ASP A 22 5.65 -18.81 -29.21
CA ASP A 22 6.32 -19.28 -30.42
C ASP A 22 7.73 -18.69 -30.55
N LYS A 23 7.89 -17.38 -30.33
CA LYS A 23 9.19 -16.70 -30.41
C LYS A 23 10.17 -17.12 -29.30
N LEU A 24 9.66 -17.56 -28.15
CA LEU A 24 10.45 -18.10 -27.05
C LEU A 24 10.76 -19.60 -27.22
N GLY A 25 10.10 -20.28 -28.17
CA GLY A 25 10.28 -21.71 -28.44
C GLY A 25 9.78 -22.60 -27.29
N LEU A 26 8.70 -22.18 -26.60
CA LEU A 26 8.15 -22.97 -25.49
C LEU A 26 7.21 -24.04 -26.04
N VAL A 27 7.38 -25.29 -25.58
CA VAL A 27 6.69 -26.46 -26.15
C VAL A 27 5.79 -27.15 -25.13
N THR A 28 6.11 -27.02 -23.84
CA THR A 28 5.38 -27.70 -22.76
C THR A 28 4.31 -26.84 -22.12
N ILE A 29 3.30 -27.47 -21.54
CA ILE A 29 2.24 -26.78 -20.80
C ILE A 29 2.83 -26.03 -19.60
N ASP A 30 3.80 -26.64 -18.91
CA ASP A 30 4.45 -26.00 -17.75
C ASP A 30 5.22 -24.72 -18.14
N GLU A 31 5.88 -24.71 -19.30
CA GLU A 31 6.55 -23.53 -19.81
C GLU A 31 5.57 -22.42 -20.18
N TYR A 32 4.43 -22.78 -20.77
CA TYR A 32 3.37 -21.84 -21.08
C TYR A 32 2.78 -21.21 -19.81
N GLN A 33 2.50 -21.99 -18.77
CA GLN A 33 2.02 -21.48 -17.49
C GLN A 33 3.04 -20.56 -16.81
N ARG A 34 4.34 -20.87 -16.91
CA ARG A 34 5.41 -20.00 -16.44
C ARG A 34 5.47 -18.68 -17.23
N LEU A 35 5.25 -18.73 -18.53
CA LEU A 35 5.17 -17.52 -19.36
C LEU A 35 3.99 -16.64 -18.90
N GLU A 36 2.81 -17.22 -18.71
CA GLU A 36 1.61 -16.52 -18.26
C GLU A 36 1.82 -15.87 -16.92
N SER A 37 2.34 -16.61 -15.94
CA SER A 37 2.67 -16.06 -14.59
C SER A 37 3.71 -14.93 -14.63
N GLU A 38 4.72 -15.05 -15.49
CA GLU A 38 5.76 -14.02 -15.64
C GLU A 38 5.20 -12.77 -16.35
N LEU A 39 4.30 -12.94 -17.32
CA LEU A 39 3.62 -11.82 -17.97
C LEU A 39 2.73 -11.04 -16.97
N ASP A 40 1.96 -11.75 -16.13
CA ASP A 40 1.15 -11.14 -15.09
C ASP A 40 2.00 -10.35 -14.09
N LYS A 41 3.15 -10.90 -13.71
CA LYS A 41 4.10 -10.24 -12.84
C LYS A 41 4.70 -8.98 -13.50
N LEU A 42 5.10 -9.05 -14.76
CA LEU A 42 5.63 -7.91 -15.50
C LEU A 42 4.58 -6.80 -15.69
N VAL A 43 3.31 -7.16 -15.85
CA VAL A 43 2.20 -6.21 -15.89
C VAL A 43 1.99 -5.57 -14.51
N SER A 44 2.02 -6.35 -13.43
CA SER A 44 1.88 -5.84 -12.05
C SER A 44 3.05 -4.97 -11.61
N ASP A 45 4.26 -5.23 -12.13
CA ASP A 45 5.44 -4.40 -11.91
C ASP A 45 5.44 -3.11 -12.78
N GLY A 46 4.49 -3.01 -13.72
CA GLY A 46 4.40 -1.89 -14.66
C GLY A 46 5.60 -1.80 -15.59
N VAL A 47 6.16 -2.93 -15.99
CA VAL A 47 7.24 -3.05 -17.01
C VAL A 47 6.64 -3.17 -18.39
N ILE A 48 5.57 -3.96 -18.50
CA ILE A 48 4.80 -4.14 -19.73
C ILE A 48 3.35 -3.74 -19.51
N TYR A 49 2.66 -3.42 -20.57
CA TYR A 49 1.22 -3.14 -20.59
C TYR A 49 0.49 -4.18 -21.43
N TYR A 50 -0.63 -4.70 -20.91
CA TYR A 50 -1.55 -5.53 -21.65
C TYR A 50 -2.73 -4.71 -22.15
N SER A 51 -2.91 -4.65 -23.45
CA SER A 51 -4.04 -3.98 -24.08
C SER A 51 -5.22 -4.92 -24.24
N ASP A 52 -6.26 -4.74 -23.42
CA ASP A 52 -7.50 -5.54 -23.49
C ASP A 52 -8.18 -5.43 -24.84
N LYS A 53 -8.10 -4.26 -25.51
CA LYS A 53 -8.68 -4.03 -26.82
C LYS A 53 -7.95 -4.78 -27.94
N LYS A 54 -6.61 -4.81 -27.88
CA LYS A 54 -5.78 -5.46 -28.91
C LYS A 54 -5.38 -6.89 -28.55
N LYS A 55 -5.62 -7.32 -27.31
CA LYS A 55 -5.15 -8.61 -26.75
C LYS A 55 -3.65 -8.84 -26.93
N LYS A 56 -2.84 -7.78 -26.74
CA LYS A 56 -1.40 -7.76 -26.97
C LYS A 56 -0.66 -7.14 -25.78
N TYR A 57 0.54 -7.66 -25.54
CA TYR A 57 1.52 -7.12 -24.63
C TYR A 57 2.47 -6.17 -25.37
N LEU A 58 2.90 -5.10 -24.73
CA LEU A 58 3.90 -4.16 -25.23
C LEU A 58 4.69 -3.60 -24.04
N LEU A 59 5.90 -3.12 -24.28
CA LEU A 59 6.66 -2.40 -23.26
C LEU A 59 5.90 -1.14 -22.87
N LEU A 60 5.92 -0.79 -21.57
CA LEU A 60 5.23 0.41 -21.09
C LEU A 60 5.76 1.68 -21.76
N GLU A 61 7.08 1.76 -21.99
CA GLU A 61 7.72 2.87 -22.71
C GLU A 61 7.24 3.07 -24.13
N ASN A 62 6.74 2.00 -24.80
CA ASN A 62 6.16 2.03 -26.14
C ASN A 62 4.64 2.34 -26.10
N SER A 63 4.09 2.58 -24.92
CA SER A 63 2.70 3.03 -24.75
C SER A 63 2.65 4.55 -24.50
N HIS A 64 1.45 5.13 -24.57
CA HIS A 64 1.25 6.55 -24.16
C HIS A 64 1.00 6.66 -22.66
N LEU A 65 1.08 5.53 -21.93
CA LEU A 65 0.78 5.46 -20.51
C LEU A 65 2.03 5.74 -19.69
N VAL A 66 1.83 6.41 -18.58
CA VAL A 66 2.87 6.73 -17.61
C VAL A 66 2.50 6.09 -16.28
N LYS A 67 3.52 5.64 -15.55
CA LYS A 67 3.36 5.08 -14.22
C LYS A 67 3.55 6.17 -13.16
N GLY A 68 2.70 6.21 -12.15
CA GLY A 68 2.84 7.12 -11.02
C GLY A 68 2.02 6.68 -9.82
N ARG A 69 2.26 7.32 -8.68
CA ARG A 69 1.53 7.09 -7.43
C ARG A 69 0.41 8.10 -7.29
N LEU A 70 -0.81 7.63 -7.04
CA LEU A 70 -1.96 8.51 -6.81
C LEU A 70 -1.97 9.02 -5.37
N ILE A 71 -2.14 10.32 -5.21
CA ILE A 71 -2.43 10.98 -3.93
C ILE A 71 -3.79 11.66 -4.06
N LEU A 72 -4.74 11.23 -3.25
CA LEU A 72 -6.10 11.78 -3.27
C LEU A 72 -6.23 13.01 -2.38
N ASN A 73 -7.14 13.89 -2.77
CA ASN A 73 -7.58 15.03 -1.98
C ASN A 73 -8.98 14.75 -1.41
N GLU A 74 -9.32 15.35 -0.25
CA GLU A 74 -10.65 15.24 0.39
C GLU A 74 -11.81 15.63 -0.52
N LYS A 75 -11.57 16.53 -1.48
CA LYS A 75 -12.57 17.01 -2.45
C LYS A 75 -12.78 16.05 -3.63
N GLY A 76 -12.23 14.84 -3.58
CA GLY A 76 -12.42 13.80 -4.57
C GLY A 76 -11.51 13.88 -5.80
N PHE A 77 -10.68 14.91 -5.97
CA PHE A 77 -9.64 14.95 -6.99
C PHE A 77 -8.30 14.43 -6.45
N GLY A 78 -7.35 14.16 -7.33
CA GLY A 78 -6.02 13.69 -6.92
C GLY A 78 -4.89 14.27 -7.73
N PHE A 79 -3.67 13.90 -7.33
CA PHE A 79 -2.43 14.16 -8.02
C PHE A 79 -1.69 12.85 -8.24
N ILE A 80 -1.03 12.72 -9.38
CA ILE A 80 -0.16 11.57 -9.63
C ILE A 80 1.28 12.04 -9.58
N GLU A 81 2.03 11.54 -8.60
CA GLU A 81 3.47 11.70 -8.49
C GLU A 81 4.18 10.72 -9.42
N ILE A 82 5.07 11.26 -10.28
CA ILE A 82 5.82 10.47 -11.25
C ILE A 82 7.27 10.29 -10.79
N GLY A 83 7.84 11.30 -10.15
CA GLY A 83 9.21 11.32 -9.66
C GLY A 83 9.63 12.69 -9.14
N LYS A 84 10.83 12.78 -8.53
CA LYS A 84 11.28 13.97 -7.78
C LYS A 84 11.39 15.26 -8.63
N ASP A 85 11.67 15.13 -9.93
CA ASP A 85 11.93 16.27 -10.82
C ASP A 85 10.81 16.50 -11.85
N VAL A 86 9.68 15.83 -11.69
CA VAL A 86 8.55 15.92 -12.61
C VAL A 86 7.35 16.53 -11.87
N LYS A 87 6.66 17.47 -12.52
CA LYS A 87 5.44 18.07 -11.97
C LYS A 87 4.36 17.00 -11.78
N ASP A 88 3.68 17.06 -10.65
CA ASP A 88 2.54 16.20 -10.37
C ASP A 88 1.40 16.44 -11.37
N VAL A 89 0.74 15.39 -11.76
CA VAL A 89 -0.35 15.42 -12.73
C VAL A 89 -1.68 15.44 -12.00
N TYR A 90 -2.45 16.50 -12.25
CA TYR A 90 -3.79 16.65 -11.70
C TYR A 90 -4.76 15.63 -12.32
N VAL A 91 -5.56 14.99 -11.49
CA VAL A 91 -6.62 14.06 -11.92
C VAL A 91 -7.94 14.48 -11.29
N ASN A 92 -8.89 14.80 -12.15
CA ASN A 92 -10.25 15.12 -11.71
C ASN A 92 -10.95 13.85 -11.19
N GLU A 93 -11.87 13.99 -10.25
CA GLU A 93 -12.66 12.90 -9.66
C GLU A 93 -13.19 11.89 -10.70
N LYS A 94 -13.74 12.39 -11.82
CA LYS A 94 -14.28 11.55 -12.91
C LYS A 94 -13.22 10.70 -13.63
N ASN A 95 -11.94 11.04 -13.49
CA ASN A 95 -10.80 10.40 -14.15
C ASN A 95 -9.99 9.51 -13.21
N ILE A 96 -10.38 9.37 -11.94
CA ILE A 96 -9.71 8.54 -10.94
C ILE A 96 -10.09 7.07 -11.12
N ASN A 97 -11.26 6.79 -11.69
CA ASN A 97 -11.84 5.45 -11.80
C ASN A 97 -12.00 4.80 -10.41
N ASP A 98 -11.51 3.57 -10.25
CA ASP A 98 -11.56 2.78 -9.02
C ASP A 98 -10.29 2.88 -8.15
N ALA A 99 -9.35 3.76 -8.52
CA ALA A 99 -8.11 3.94 -7.79
C ALA A 99 -8.36 4.59 -6.41
N VAL A 100 -7.58 4.17 -5.43
CA VAL A 100 -7.58 4.69 -4.06
C VAL A 100 -6.26 5.40 -3.75
N ASP A 101 -6.22 6.11 -2.62
CA ASP A 101 -5.02 6.82 -2.19
C ASP A 101 -3.81 5.88 -2.05
N GLY A 102 -2.66 6.32 -2.54
CA GLY A 102 -1.42 5.54 -2.53
C GLY A 102 -1.28 4.47 -3.61
N ASP A 103 -2.31 4.23 -4.42
CA ASP A 103 -2.23 3.26 -5.52
C ASP A 103 -1.15 3.63 -6.54
N LEU A 104 -0.45 2.60 -7.03
CA LEU A 104 0.41 2.73 -8.20
C LEU A 104 -0.44 2.51 -9.44
N VAL A 105 -0.51 3.54 -10.29
CA VAL A 105 -1.43 3.58 -11.42
C VAL A 105 -0.72 3.79 -12.75
N LEU A 106 -1.37 3.33 -13.82
CA LEU A 106 -1.08 3.77 -15.19
C LEU A 106 -2.08 4.83 -15.57
N PHE A 107 -1.59 5.94 -16.07
CA PHE A 107 -2.41 7.05 -16.52
C PHE A 107 -1.95 7.55 -17.89
N GLU A 108 -2.83 8.23 -18.60
CA GLU A 108 -2.51 8.99 -19.81
C GLU A 108 -2.64 10.48 -19.54
N TYR A 109 -1.80 11.28 -20.18
CA TYR A 109 -1.94 12.71 -20.18
C TYR A 109 -3.15 13.13 -21.06
N LEU A 110 -4.07 13.88 -20.47
CA LEU A 110 -5.11 14.61 -21.22
C LEU A 110 -4.56 15.91 -21.75
N ASN A 111 -3.65 16.53 -21.00
CA ASN A 111 -3.00 17.79 -21.36
C ASN A 111 -1.65 17.89 -20.66
N LYS A 112 -0.57 17.61 -21.39
CA LYS A 112 0.81 17.58 -20.85
C LYS A 112 1.43 18.98 -20.78
N ASP A 113 1.08 19.86 -21.72
CA ASP A 113 1.79 21.13 -21.95
C ASP A 113 1.21 22.30 -21.17
N LYS A 114 0.18 22.09 -20.38
CA LYS A 114 -0.36 23.10 -19.46
C LYS A 114 0.60 23.37 -18.32
N GLU A 115 0.49 24.56 -17.73
CA GLU A 115 1.19 24.93 -16.51
C GLU A 115 0.93 23.89 -15.39
N ARG A 116 -0.29 23.33 -15.35
CA ARG A 116 -0.71 22.21 -14.52
C ARG A 116 -1.12 21.05 -15.44
N PRO A 117 -0.29 20.01 -15.58
CA PRO A 117 -0.63 18.85 -16.39
C PRO A 117 -1.87 18.14 -15.85
N GLU A 118 -2.71 17.64 -16.76
CA GLU A 118 -3.90 16.87 -16.41
C GLU A 118 -3.82 15.46 -16.96
N GLY A 119 -4.32 14.48 -16.20
CA GLY A 119 -4.31 13.08 -16.58
C GLY A 119 -5.60 12.35 -16.29
N ARG A 120 -5.69 11.13 -16.84
CA ARG A 120 -6.75 10.16 -16.57
C ARG A 120 -6.13 8.82 -16.22
N ILE A 121 -6.56 8.23 -15.13
CA ILE A 121 -6.12 6.89 -14.72
C ILE A 121 -6.78 5.88 -15.64
N ILE A 122 -5.97 4.97 -16.18
CA ILE A 122 -6.42 3.91 -17.08
C ILE A 122 -6.50 2.57 -16.32
N LYS A 123 -5.52 2.30 -15.44
CA LYS A 123 -5.45 1.03 -14.71
C LYS A 123 -4.68 1.19 -13.41
N VAL A 124 -5.14 0.52 -12.37
CA VAL A 124 -4.35 0.30 -11.14
C VAL A 124 -3.45 -0.91 -11.39
N ILE A 125 -2.13 -0.74 -11.25
CA ILE A 125 -1.13 -1.81 -11.43
C ILE A 125 -0.70 -2.43 -10.11
N LYS A 126 -0.68 -1.62 -9.05
CA LYS A 126 -0.45 -2.11 -7.70
C LYS A 126 -1.36 -1.36 -6.74
N ARG A 127 -2.23 -2.12 -6.09
CA ARG A 127 -3.13 -1.58 -5.08
C ARG A 127 -2.33 -1.21 -3.83
N ASN A 128 -2.63 -0.08 -3.25
CA ASN A 128 -2.16 0.23 -1.92
C ASN A 128 -3.02 -0.55 -0.90
N PHE A 129 -2.38 -1.46 -0.18
CA PHE A 129 -3.00 -2.24 0.90
C PHE A 129 -2.52 -1.77 2.28
N ASP A 130 -1.90 -0.59 2.35
CA ASP A 130 -1.55 -0.03 3.64
C ASP A 130 -2.81 0.10 4.49
N PRO A 131 -2.74 -0.26 5.77
CA PRO A 131 -3.85 -0.12 6.68
C PRO A 131 -4.34 1.32 6.72
N ILE A 132 -5.66 1.49 6.65
CA ILE A 132 -6.31 2.80 6.71
C ILE A 132 -6.99 2.92 8.07
N VAL A 133 -6.66 3.98 8.80
CA VAL A 133 -7.35 4.31 10.06
C VAL A 133 -8.53 5.21 9.76
N GLY A 134 -9.67 4.95 10.43
CA GLY A 134 -10.86 5.74 10.24
C GLY A 134 -11.96 5.43 11.24
N GLU A 135 -13.07 6.16 11.12
CA GLU A 135 -14.26 6.02 11.96
C GLU A 135 -15.34 5.20 11.25
N VAL A 136 -15.94 4.23 11.95
CA VAL A 136 -17.10 3.50 11.47
C VAL A 136 -18.33 4.41 11.50
N ILE A 137 -18.96 4.55 10.36
CA ILE A 137 -20.22 5.30 10.16
C ILE A 137 -21.28 4.41 9.53
N VAL A 138 -22.54 4.73 9.75
CA VAL A 138 -23.69 4.01 9.15
C VAL A 138 -24.45 4.96 8.23
N ILE A 139 -24.61 4.57 6.97
CA ILE A 139 -25.39 5.30 5.98
C ILE A 139 -26.41 4.34 5.35
N ASP A 140 -27.68 4.64 5.47
CA ASP A 140 -28.79 3.82 4.95
C ASP A 140 -28.70 2.33 5.35
N GLY A 141 -28.31 2.07 6.61
CA GLY A 141 -28.15 0.72 7.17
C GLY A 141 -26.93 -0.07 6.68
N ASN A 142 -26.04 0.57 5.93
CA ASN A 142 -24.76 0.02 5.48
C ASN A 142 -23.61 0.62 6.27
N TYR A 143 -22.58 -0.18 6.50
CA TYR A 143 -21.40 0.23 7.25
C TYR A 143 -20.30 0.74 6.31
N PHE A 144 -19.75 1.87 6.67
CA PHE A 144 -18.60 2.47 5.99
C PHE A 144 -17.55 2.87 7.03
N VAL A 145 -16.32 2.95 6.60
CA VAL A 145 -15.27 3.60 7.38
C VAL A 145 -14.87 4.88 6.66
N ARG A 146 -14.99 5.99 7.38
CA ARG A 146 -14.50 7.31 6.96
C ARG A 146 -13.05 7.43 7.37
N PRO A 147 -12.10 7.47 6.42
CA PRO A 147 -10.69 7.61 6.74
C PRO A 147 -10.39 8.89 7.52
N ASP A 148 -9.44 8.83 8.45
CA ASP A 148 -8.94 10.02 9.17
C ASP A 148 -8.08 10.88 8.25
N ARG A 149 -7.38 10.24 7.31
CA ARG A 149 -6.73 10.90 6.19
C ARG A 149 -7.71 11.10 5.03
N LYS A 150 -7.22 11.89 4.07
CA LYS A 150 -7.94 12.19 2.83
C LYS A 150 -8.33 10.91 2.08
N GLY A 151 -9.57 10.83 1.71
CA GLY A 151 -10.09 9.71 0.94
C GLY A 151 -11.62 9.62 1.03
N ALA A 152 -12.21 8.83 0.14
CA ALA A 152 -13.63 8.54 0.20
C ALA A 152 -13.91 7.39 1.18
N ASP A 153 -15.14 7.37 1.68
CA ASP A 153 -15.63 6.34 2.59
C ASP A 153 -15.45 4.94 1.99
N ILE A 154 -15.04 3.97 2.82
CA ILE A 154 -14.77 2.58 2.44
C ILE A 154 -15.94 1.75 2.91
N TYR A 155 -16.60 1.05 2.00
CA TYR A 155 -17.70 0.13 2.33
C TYR A 155 -17.15 -1.09 3.08
N ILE A 156 -17.81 -1.47 4.19
CA ILE A 156 -17.46 -2.65 4.99
C ILE A 156 -18.63 -3.65 4.94
N PRO A 157 -18.45 -4.81 4.33
CA PRO A 157 -19.42 -5.89 4.40
C PRO A 157 -19.69 -6.31 5.84
N ARG A 158 -20.91 -6.73 6.16
CA ARG A 158 -21.29 -7.08 7.54
C ARG A 158 -20.46 -8.21 8.14
N ASP A 159 -20.04 -9.17 7.34
CA ASP A 159 -19.16 -10.28 7.71
C ASP A 159 -17.70 -9.85 7.94
N LYS A 160 -17.34 -8.61 7.55
CA LYS A 160 -16.01 -8.00 7.66
C LYS A 160 -15.90 -6.90 8.73
N LEU A 161 -16.94 -6.73 9.53
CA LEU A 161 -16.97 -5.71 10.61
C LEU A 161 -16.08 -6.07 11.80
N GLY A 162 -15.78 -7.37 12.03
CA GLY A 162 -14.98 -7.80 13.18
C GLY A 162 -15.56 -7.39 14.55
N GLY A 163 -16.89 -7.16 14.65
CA GLY A 163 -17.54 -6.69 15.87
C GLY A 163 -17.51 -5.17 16.06
N ALA A 164 -17.04 -4.41 15.08
CA ALA A 164 -17.06 -2.95 15.16
C ALA A 164 -18.50 -2.40 15.02
N VAL A 165 -18.76 -1.31 15.72
CA VAL A 165 -20.02 -0.57 15.68
C VAL A 165 -19.77 0.89 15.32
N GLU A 166 -20.84 1.62 15.01
CA GLU A 166 -20.77 3.05 14.70
C GLU A 166 -20.03 3.84 15.80
N GLY A 167 -19.15 4.73 15.40
CA GLY A 167 -18.31 5.54 16.28
C GLY A 167 -17.01 4.87 16.72
N HIS A 168 -16.78 3.59 16.37
CA HIS A 168 -15.45 2.98 16.60
C HIS A 168 -14.41 3.54 15.64
N LYS A 169 -13.22 3.81 16.18
CA LYS A 169 -11.98 4.00 15.43
C LYS A 169 -11.39 2.63 15.14
N VAL A 170 -11.08 2.39 13.87
CA VAL A 170 -10.70 1.07 13.37
C VAL A 170 -9.54 1.16 12.38
N VAL A 171 -8.83 0.05 12.24
CA VAL A 171 -7.88 -0.18 11.16
C VAL A 171 -8.58 -1.03 10.10
N VAL A 172 -8.57 -0.55 8.86
CA VAL A 172 -9.16 -1.23 7.70
C VAL A 172 -8.08 -1.60 6.72
N THR A 173 -8.12 -2.82 6.22
CA THR A 173 -7.32 -3.25 5.08
C THR A 173 -8.22 -3.32 3.83
N PRO A 174 -7.86 -2.61 2.73
CA PRO A 174 -8.60 -2.69 1.49
C PRO A 174 -8.61 -4.11 0.93
N LEU A 175 -9.76 -4.57 0.40
CA LEU A 175 -9.88 -5.85 -0.28
C LEU A 175 -9.44 -5.76 -1.74
N LYS A 176 -9.01 -6.90 -2.32
CA LYS A 176 -8.38 -6.96 -3.66
C LYS A 176 -9.32 -6.66 -4.85
N ASP A 177 -10.60 -6.46 -4.62
CA ASP A 177 -11.63 -6.48 -5.68
C ASP A 177 -11.75 -5.18 -6.50
N GLY A 178 -10.82 -4.25 -6.38
CA GLY A 178 -10.84 -2.99 -7.14
C GLY A 178 -11.95 -2.01 -6.75
N LYS A 179 -12.79 -2.37 -5.80
CA LYS A 179 -13.83 -1.51 -5.24
C LYS A 179 -13.34 -0.92 -3.91
N ARG A 180 -13.91 0.21 -3.50
CA ARG A 180 -13.65 0.80 -2.17
C ARG A 180 -14.33 -0.06 -1.09
N ILE A 181 -13.88 -1.31 -0.97
CA ILE A 181 -14.37 -2.30 -0.01
C ILE A 181 -13.19 -2.69 0.88
N GLY A 182 -13.42 -2.76 2.18
CA GLY A 182 -12.40 -3.12 3.16
C GLY A 182 -12.88 -4.14 4.18
N GLU A 183 -11.92 -4.63 4.96
CA GLU A 183 -12.13 -5.48 6.12
C GLU A 183 -11.54 -4.79 7.35
N ILE A 184 -12.29 -4.73 8.45
CA ILE A 184 -11.79 -4.22 9.72
C ILE A 184 -10.88 -5.29 10.33
N THR A 185 -9.61 -4.95 10.45
CA THR A 185 -8.58 -5.86 10.99
C THR A 185 -8.31 -5.60 12.46
N LYS A 186 -8.59 -4.38 12.94
CA LYS A 186 -8.44 -4.02 14.36
C LYS A 186 -9.43 -2.93 14.77
N ILE A 187 -10.02 -3.07 15.95
CA ILE A 187 -10.75 -2.00 16.63
C ILE A 187 -9.76 -1.32 17.56
N ILE A 188 -9.57 0.00 17.41
CA ILE A 188 -8.65 0.78 18.25
C ILE A 188 -9.36 1.19 19.54
N GLY A 189 -10.62 1.61 19.45
CA GLY A 189 -11.47 2.03 20.55
C GLY A 189 -12.66 2.85 20.05
N HIS A 190 -13.40 3.50 20.95
CA HIS A 190 -14.47 4.42 20.55
C HIS A 190 -13.90 5.84 20.37
N LYS A 191 -14.41 6.60 19.41
CA LYS A 191 -13.92 7.97 19.08
C LYS A 191 -13.89 8.93 20.28
N ASN A 192 -14.68 8.65 21.32
CA ASN A 192 -14.74 9.47 22.54
C ASN A 192 -13.83 8.97 23.66
N ASP A 193 -13.09 7.87 23.45
CA ASP A 193 -12.18 7.34 24.46
C ASP A 193 -10.95 8.24 24.57
N VAL A 194 -10.43 8.35 25.79
CA VAL A 194 -9.24 9.17 26.05
C VAL A 194 -8.01 8.57 25.39
N GLY A 195 -7.28 9.36 24.61
CA GLY A 195 -6.04 8.95 23.94
C GLY A 195 -6.25 8.19 22.63
N ILE A 196 -7.51 8.04 22.18
CA ILE A 196 -7.82 7.33 20.92
C ILE A 196 -7.24 8.03 19.70
N ASP A 197 -7.13 9.34 19.73
CA ASP A 197 -6.50 10.16 18.71
C ASP A 197 -5.01 9.83 18.56
N ILE A 198 -4.29 9.70 19.68
CA ILE A 198 -2.87 9.32 19.68
C ILE A 198 -2.70 7.91 19.15
N LEU A 199 -3.52 6.96 19.62
CA LEU A 199 -3.48 5.58 19.11
C LEU A 199 -3.82 5.50 17.63
N SER A 200 -4.77 6.30 17.15
CA SER A 200 -5.09 6.39 15.72
C SER A 200 -3.88 6.80 14.90
N PHE A 201 -3.11 7.81 15.33
CA PHE A 201 -1.84 8.19 14.67
C PHE A 201 -0.81 7.08 14.70
N VAL A 202 -0.65 6.38 15.82
CA VAL A 202 0.29 5.26 15.95
C VAL A 202 0.01 4.20 14.87
N TYR A 203 -1.25 3.80 14.72
CA TYR A 203 -1.64 2.83 13.68
C TYR A 203 -1.58 3.40 12.27
N GLU A 204 -1.94 4.66 12.09
CA GLU A 204 -1.92 5.34 10.78
C GLU A 204 -0.52 5.42 10.18
N TYR A 205 0.50 5.63 11.02
CA TYR A 205 1.90 5.65 10.61
C TYR A 205 2.59 4.28 10.70
N ASN A 206 1.78 3.22 10.90
CA ASN A 206 2.26 1.85 11.01
C ASN A 206 3.34 1.66 12.11
N PHE A 207 3.27 2.46 13.17
CA PHE A 207 4.04 2.20 14.37
C PHE A 207 3.45 1.01 15.13
N ARG A 208 4.31 0.18 15.66
CA ARG A 208 3.89 -0.92 16.54
C ARG A 208 3.72 -0.38 17.96
N PRO A 209 2.50 -0.39 18.54
CA PRO A 209 2.29 0.10 19.91
C PRO A 209 2.83 -0.90 20.96
N GLU A 210 3.06 -2.13 20.57
CA GLU A 210 3.53 -3.21 21.43
C GLU A 210 4.78 -3.84 20.82
N PHE A 211 5.69 -4.31 21.66
CA PHE A 211 6.84 -5.08 21.20
C PHE A 211 6.41 -6.46 20.69
N PRO A 212 7.10 -7.05 19.69
CA PRO A 212 6.87 -8.43 19.28
C PRO A 212 7.04 -9.40 20.46
N ASN A 213 6.32 -10.52 20.43
CA ASN A 213 6.41 -11.53 21.50
C ASN A 213 7.84 -12.01 21.74
N GLU A 214 8.64 -12.18 20.67
CA GLU A 214 10.05 -12.55 20.76
C GLU A 214 10.87 -11.58 21.62
N VAL A 215 10.58 -10.27 21.52
CA VAL A 215 11.25 -9.24 22.36
C VAL A 215 10.73 -9.27 23.79
N MET A 216 9.43 -9.56 23.98
CA MET A 216 8.84 -9.70 25.31
C MET A 216 9.38 -10.94 26.02
N ASP A 217 9.56 -12.04 25.29
CA ASP A 217 10.15 -13.29 25.81
C ASP A 217 11.61 -13.07 26.24
N GLU A 218 12.41 -12.34 25.45
CA GLU A 218 13.79 -11.95 25.83
C GLU A 218 13.82 -11.04 27.07
N LEU A 219 12.79 -10.22 27.25
CA LEU A 219 12.70 -9.29 28.39
C LEU A 219 12.49 -10.06 29.72
N GLU A 220 11.81 -11.24 29.69
CA GLU A 220 11.60 -12.06 30.88
C GLU A 220 12.91 -12.61 31.45
N ASP A 221 13.93 -12.79 30.61
CA ASP A 221 15.27 -13.25 31.02
C ASP A 221 16.15 -12.13 31.58
N ILE A 222 15.73 -10.86 31.44
CA ILE A 222 16.51 -9.72 31.93
C ILE A 222 16.10 -9.40 33.37
N PRO A 223 17.01 -9.51 34.35
CA PRO A 223 16.68 -9.17 35.70
C PRO A 223 16.33 -7.70 35.89
N LEU A 224 15.22 -7.40 36.56
CA LEU A 224 14.75 -6.04 36.84
C LEU A 224 15.73 -5.21 37.68
N PHE A 225 16.56 -5.86 38.44
CA PHE A 225 17.56 -5.22 39.32
C PHE A 225 18.87 -5.98 39.21
N LEU A 226 19.98 -5.24 39.23
CA LEU A 226 21.30 -5.84 39.39
C LEU A 226 21.41 -6.41 40.82
N ASP A 227 21.93 -7.61 40.95
CA ASP A 227 22.24 -8.17 42.26
C ASP A 227 23.49 -7.51 42.88
N GLU A 228 23.71 -7.77 44.19
CA GLU A 228 24.85 -7.16 44.89
C GLU A 228 26.21 -7.67 44.35
N GLU A 229 26.27 -8.86 43.81
CA GLU A 229 27.49 -9.43 43.26
C GLU A 229 27.86 -8.75 41.93
N GLU A 230 26.92 -8.52 41.07
CA GLU A 230 27.11 -7.74 39.85
C GLU A 230 27.49 -6.28 40.14
N ILE A 231 26.82 -5.64 41.11
CA ILE A 231 27.13 -4.26 41.53
C ILE A 231 28.58 -4.19 42.02
N ASN A 232 29.02 -5.09 42.90
CA ASN A 232 30.37 -5.11 43.40
C ASN A 232 31.42 -5.37 42.34
N LYS A 233 31.10 -6.22 41.36
CA LYS A 233 31.93 -6.47 40.19
C LYS A 233 32.11 -5.19 39.33
N GLU A 234 31.04 -4.49 39.06
CA GLU A 234 31.08 -3.24 38.29
C GLU A 234 31.82 -2.13 39.01
N LEU A 235 31.65 -2.02 40.32
CA LEU A 235 32.42 -1.09 41.16
C LEU A 235 33.93 -1.41 41.13
N SER A 236 34.28 -2.71 41.16
CA SER A 236 35.67 -3.16 41.06
C SER A 236 36.34 -2.83 39.73
N LEU A 237 35.52 -2.71 38.64
CA LEU A 237 35.94 -2.30 37.30
C LEU A 237 36.03 -0.78 37.16
N GLY A 238 35.80 -0.01 38.25
CA GLY A 238 35.94 1.45 38.28
C GLY A 238 34.67 2.21 37.93
N ARG A 239 33.52 1.55 37.82
CA ARG A 239 32.23 2.25 37.72
C ARG A 239 31.89 2.95 39.03
N ARG A 240 31.26 4.10 38.94
CA ARG A 240 30.88 4.92 40.10
C ARG A 240 29.44 4.62 40.50
N ASP A 241 29.19 4.34 41.77
CA ASP A 241 27.84 4.24 42.31
C ASP A 241 27.21 5.64 42.41
N LEU A 242 26.05 5.80 41.79
CA LEU A 242 25.28 7.04 41.78
C LEU A 242 23.90 6.89 42.42
N ARG A 243 23.59 5.72 43.04
CA ARG A 243 22.27 5.44 43.62
C ARG A 243 21.88 6.38 44.75
N ASP A 244 22.89 6.92 45.48
CA ASP A 244 22.67 7.89 46.55
C ASP A 244 22.62 9.35 46.09
N ARG A 245 22.66 9.60 44.78
CA ARG A 245 22.57 10.96 44.24
C ARG A 245 21.14 11.33 43.88
N GLU A 246 20.72 12.49 44.33
CA GLU A 246 19.49 13.12 43.82
C GLU A 246 19.68 13.45 42.33
N ILE A 247 18.83 12.86 41.50
CA ILE A 247 18.76 13.09 40.07
C ILE A 247 17.51 13.92 39.81
N PHE A 248 17.70 15.13 39.27
CA PHE A 248 16.63 16.06 38.93
C PHE A 248 16.26 15.88 37.47
#